data_d5ccd17715c8635df734e366783c8f1d
#
_entry.id   d5ccd17715c8635df734e366783c8f1d
#
_cell.length_a   1.000
_cell.length_b   1.000
_cell.length_c   1.000
_cell.angle_alpha   90.00
_cell.angle_beta   90.00
_cell.angle_gamma   90.00
#
_symmetry.space_group_name_H-M   'P 1'
#
loop_
_entity.id
_entity.type
_entity.pdbx_description
1 polymer ?
#
loop_
_entity_poly.entity_id
_entity_poly.type
_entity_poly.pdbx_seq_one_letter_code
_entity_poly.pdbx_strand_id
1 'polypeptide(L)'
;PGAGPMTPCTIILPAHDEAGYIDACLDHVLAQDHAGPVALVLVANGCRDDTAGRARAHAPAFAARGWRLRVEELAQGGKIGALNHGDACAGPGVRLYLDADIRMGPRLLSGIMRVLDVPRPRYAGGRLVVAPARSAVSRAYARFWQKLPFVAQGVTGAGLFAVNEAGRARWGAFPQVISDDTFARLQFAQDERFLVDEPYEWPLVEGFGPLVRVRRRQDAGVAEIARLFPDLPPRQGHVRPGRAELARLAAADPPGFAAYP
;
A
#
# COMPACT_ATOMS: atom_id res chain seq x y z
N PRO A 1 23.51 -26.54 -7.50
CA PRO A 1 23.68 -25.37 -6.65
C PRO A 1 22.37 -25.17 -5.88
N GLY A 2 22.37 -25.50 -4.57
CA GLY A 2 21.20 -25.33 -3.71
C GLY A 2 20.89 -23.84 -3.60
N ALA A 3 19.63 -23.46 -3.84
CA ALA A 3 19.15 -22.11 -3.55
C ALA A 3 19.41 -21.84 -2.07
N GLY A 4 20.15 -20.78 -1.75
CA GLY A 4 20.32 -20.32 -0.38
C GLY A 4 18.97 -20.08 0.30
N PRO A 5 18.93 -19.91 1.64
CA PRO A 5 17.67 -19.65 2.33
C PRO A 5 16.98 -18.41 1.74
N MET A 6 15.72 -18.57 1.34
CA MET A 6 14.95 -17.45 0.81
C MET A 6 14.71 -16.39 1.87
N THR A 7 14.88 -15.11 1.50
CA THR A 7 14.61 -13.97 2.38
C THR A 7 13.16 -14.01 2.89
N PRO A 8 12.93 -13.98 4.20
CA PRO A 8 11.55 -13.99 4.73
C PRO A 8 10.83 -12.67 4.46
N CYS A 9 9.51 -12.74 4.35
CA CYS A 9 8.64 -11.59 4.24
C CYS A 9 7.66 -11.53 5.41
N THR A 10 7.54 -10.35 6.03
CA THR A 10 6.43 -10.07 6.95
C THR A 10 5.46 -9.10 6.30
N ILE A 11 4.22 -9.52 6.11
CA ILE A 11 3.10 -8.67 5.69
C ILE A 11 2.48 -8.06 6.94
N ILE A 12 2.43 -6.73 7.02
CA ILE A 12 1.82 -5.96 8.12
C ILE A 12 0.53 -5.38 7.60
N LEU A 13 -0.60 -5.78 8.20
CA LEU A 13 -1.94 -5.45 7.74
C LEU A 13 -2.72 -4.78 8.88
N PRO A 14 -2.74 -3.42 8.94
CA PRO A 14 -3.62 -2.70 9.86
C PRO A 14 -5.07 -2.80 9.39
N ALA A 15 -6.01 -3.12 10.29
CA ALA A 15 -7.43 -3.22 9.98
C ALA A 15 -8.29 -2.52 11.04
N HIS A 16 -9.30 -1.75 10.62
CA HIS A 16 -10.26 -1.10 11.49
C HIS A 16 -11.66 -1.15 10.87
N ASP A 17 -12.54 -1.98 11.44
CA ASP A 17 -13.89 -2.25 10.94
C ASP A 17 -13.90 -2.71 9.45
N GLU A 18 -13.06 -3.71 9.12
CA GLU A 18 -12.83 -4.21 7.75
C GLU A 18 -13.43 -5.60 7.48
N ALA A 19 -14.44 -6.03 8.27
CA ALA A 19 -15.08 -7.34 8.09
C ALA A 19 -15.66 -7.57 6.69
N GLY A 20 -15.99 -6.49 5.96
CA GLY A 20 -16.49 -6.56 4.59
C GLY A 20 -15.43 -6.79 3.50
N TYR A 21 -14.14 -6.61 3.83
CA TYR A 21 -13.04 -6.65 2.87
C TYR A 21 -11.98 -7.69 3.19
N ILE A 22 -11.80 -8.01 4.47
CA ILE A 22 -10.65 -8.76 4.95
C ILE A 22 -10.53 -10.16 4.34
N ASP A 23 -11.63 -10.89 4.13
CA ASP A 23 -11.58 -12.23 3.53
C ASP A 23 -11.01 -12.17 2.12
N ALA A 24 -11.52 -11.26 1.28
CA ALA A 24 -11.03 -11.10 -0.08
C ALA A 24 -9.55 -10.68 -0.13
N CYS A 25 -9.12 -9.82 0.79
CA CYS A 25 -7.71 -9.43 0.91
C CYS A 25 -6.82 -10.65 1.25
N LEU A 26 -7.19 -11.43 2.26
CA LEU A 26 -6.44 -12.61 2.69
C LEU A 26 -6.45 -13.72 1.64
N ASP A 27 -7.54 -13.91 0.91
CA ASP A 27 -7.61 -14.85 -0.22
C ASP A 27 -6.62 -14.47 -1.33
N HIS A 28 -6.49 -13.17 -1.65
CA HIS A 28 -5.52 -12.68 -2.62
C HIS A 28 -4.07 -12.82 -2.12
N VAL A 29 -3.82 -12.70 -0.81
CA VAL A 29 -2.52 -13.02 -0.21
C VAL A 29 -2.22 -14.51 -0.33
N LEU A 30 -3.19 -15.37 -0.01
CA LEU A 30 -3.05 -16.82 -0.14
C LEU A 30 -2.88 -17.29 -1.59
N ALA A 31 -3.38 -16.56 -2.57
CA ALA A 31 -3.24 -16.86 -3.99
C ALA A 31 -1.89 -16.46 -4.59
N GLN A 32 -0.98 -15.85 -3.81
CA GLN A 32 0.34 -15.46 -4.33
C GLN A 32 1.19 -16.67 -4.73
N ASP A 33 1.96 -16.56 -5.81
CA ASP A 33 2.83 -17.62 -6.34
C ASP A 33 4.18 -17.75 -5.58
N HIS A 34 4.41 -16.94 -4.56
CA HIS A 34 5.65 -16.92 -3.78
C HIS A 34 5.82 -18.20 -2.95
N ALA A 35 6.98 -18.86 -3.11
CA ALA A 35 7.30 -20.12 -2.42
C ALA A 35 8.08 -19.94 -1.11
N GLY A 36 8.56 -18.73 -0.82
CA GLY A 36 9.36 -18.45 0.37
C GLY A 36 8.54 -18.31 1.65
N PRO A 37 9.21 -18.17 2.80
CA PRO A 37 8.55 -18.01 4.08
C PRO A 37 7.84 -16.65 4.19
N VAL A 38 6.55 -16.68 4.57
CA VAL A 38 5.73 -15.50 4.80
C VAL A 38 5.11 -15.57 6.18
N ALA A 39 5.15 -14.45 6.90
CA ALA A 39 4.34 -14.19 8.08
C ALA A 39 3.40 -13.02 7.79
N LEU A 40 2.11 -13.17 8.08
CA LEU A 40 1.16 -12.07 8.04
C LEU A 40 0.77 -11.69 9.47
N VAL A 41 0.98 -10.43 9.82
CA VAL A 41 0.58 -9.83 11.10
C VAL A 41 -0.58 -8.89 10.81
N LEU A 42 -1.80 -9.35 11.07
CA LEU A 42 -2.99 -8.51 11.04
C LEU A 42 -3.16 -7.84 12.39
N VAL A 43 -3.31 -6.52 12.38
CA VAL A 43 -3.53 -5.73 13.60
C VAL A 43 -4.92 -5.09 13.53
N ALA A 44 -5.90 -5.75 14.14
CA ALA A 44 -7.25 -5.23 14.31
C ALA A 44 -7.23 -4.16 15.42
N ASN A 45 -7.44 -2.90 15.04
CA ASN A 45 -7.26 -1.78 15.94
C ASN A 45 -8.58 -1.04 16.19
N GLY A 46 -9.11 -1.14 17.40
CA GLY A 46 -10.37 -0.50 17.82
C GLY A 46 -11.59 -0.99 17.02
N CYS A 47 -11.56 -2.22 16.50
CA CYS A 47 -12.67 -2.81 15.74
C CYS A 47 -13.91 -3.02 16.60
N ARG A 48 -15.09 -2.78 15.99
CA ARG A 48 -16.42 -3.05 16.57
C ARG A 48 -17.17 -4.13 15.82
N ASP A 49 -16.62 -4.56 14.67
CA ASP A 49 -17.13 -5.64 13.84
C ASP A 49 -16.27 -6.92 14.01
N ASP A 50 -16.59 -7.99 13.29
CA ASP A 50 -15.90 -9.28 13.37
C ASP A 50 -14.64 -9.37 12.48
N THR A 51 -13.92 -8.26 12.26
CA THR A 51 -12.68 -8.25 11.46
C THR A 51 -11.67 -9.28 11.95
N ALA A 52 -11.41 -9.33 13.27
CA ALA A 52 -10.42 -10.23 13.84
C ALA A 52 -10.85 -11.71 13.77
N GLY A 53 -12.13 -12.02 14.05
CA GLY A 53 -12.68 -13.37 13.95
C GLY A 53 -12.59 -13.91 12.52
N ARG A 54 -13.01 -13.13 11.54
CA ARG A 54 -12.88 -13.48 10.11
C ARG A 54 -11.44 -13.74 9.70
N ALA A 55 -10.52 -12.88 10.12
CA ALA A 55 -9.09 -13.07 9.82
C ALA A 55 -8.56 -14.38 10.41
N ARG A 56 -8.90 -14.72 11.67
CA ARG A 56 -8.48 -15.97 12.31
C ARG A 56 -9.00 -17.21 11.59
N ALA A 57 -10.14 -17.13 10.93
CA ALA A 57 -10.70 -18.26 10.16
C ALA A 57 -9.78 -18.69 8.99
N HIS A 58 -8.91 -17.82 8.51
CA HIS A 58 -7.93 -18.13 7.46
C HIS A 58 -6.67 -18.85 7.97
N ALA A 59 -6.45 -18.98 9.28
CA ALA A 59 -5.24 -19.58 9.85
C ALA A 59 -4.93 -20.99 9.32
N PRO A 60 -5.90 -21.91 9.13
CA PRO A 60 -5.62 -23.24 8.55
C PRO A 60 -5.08 -23.15 7.10
N ALA A 61 -5.58 -22.22 6.30
CA ALA A 61 -5.13 -22.03 4.91
C ALA A 61 -3.69 -21.47 4.85
N PHE A 62 -3.34 -20.53 5.73
CA PHE A 62 -1.95 -20.05 5.87
C PHE A 62 -1.02 -21.19 6.30
N ALA A 63 -1.41 -21.97 7.31
CA ALA A 63 -0.64 -23.11 7.79
C ALA A 63 -0.42 -24.18 6.69
N ALA A 64 -1.45 -24.47 5.89
CA ALA A 64 -1.35 -25.40 4.76
C ALA A 64 -0.32 -24.95 3.71
N ARG A 65 -0.07 -23.64 3.59
CA ARG A 65 1.00 -23.08 2.74
C ARG A 65 2.38 -23.01 3.42
N GLY A 66 2.49 -23.45 4.68
CA GLY A 66 3.70 -23.25 5.49
C GLY A 66 3.93 -21.77 5.88
N TRP A 67 2.92 -20.92 5.76
CA TRP A 67 2.94 -19.52 6.14
C TRP A 67 2.35 -19.33 7.54
N ARG A 68 2.65 -18.22 8.18
CA ARG A 68 2.11 -17.88 9.51
C ARG A 68 1.10 -16.76 9.41
N LEU A 69 -0.03 -16.91 10.08
CA LEU A 69 -0.98 -15.83 10.35
C LEU A 69 -0.98 -15.52 11.84
N ARG A 70 -0.76 -14.26 12.19
CA ARG A 70 -0.90 -13.73 13.54
C ARG A 70 -1.93 -12.62 13.51
N VAL A 71 -2.94 -12.71 14.39
CA VAL A 71 -3.99 -11.71 14.52
C VAL A 71 -3.87 -11.07 15.90
N GLU A 72 -3.52 -9.81 15.91
CA GLU A 72 -3.39 -8.98 17.11
C GLU A 72 -4.61 -8.06 17.22
N GLU A 73 -5.07 -7.83 18.42
CA GLU A 73 -6.17 -6.90 18.70
C GLU A 73 -5.70 -5.78 19.63
N LEU A 74 -5.90 -4.54 19.17
CA LEU A 74 -5.64 -3.34 19.96
C LEU A 74 -6.98 -2.69 20.31
N ALA A 75 -7.18 -2.38 21.60
CA ALA A 75 -8.40 -1.71 22.07
C ALA A 75 -8.55 -0.31 21.47
N GLN A 76 -7.41 0.38 21.24
CA GLN A 76 -7.40 1.74 20.68
C GLN A 76 -7.26 1.70 19.17
N GLY A 77 -8.13 2.43 18.45
CA GLY A 77 -8.04 2.64 17.02
C GLY A 77 -6.91 3.59 16.63
N GLY A 78 -6.39 3.43 15.42
CA GLY A 78 -5.37 4.29 14.83
C GLY A 78 -4.38 3.53 13.98
N LYS A 79 -4.34 3.86 12.67
CA LYS A 79 -3.50 3.17 11.68
C LYS A 79 -2.02 3.16 12.08
N ILE A 80 -1.50 4.30 12.55
CA ILE A 80 -0.08 4.42 12.92
C ILE A 80 0.28 3.52 14.11
N GLY A 81 -0.60 3.45 15.13
CA GLY A 81 -0.42 2.52 16.25
C GLY A 81 -0.38 1.06 15.78
N ALA A 82 -1.29 0.69 14.86
CA ALA A 82 -1.34 -0.64 14.29
C ALA A 82 -0.10 -0.98 13.44
N LEU A 83 0.39 -0.04 12.62
CA LEU A 83 1.63 -0.21 11.85
C LEU A 83 2.84 -0.43 12.76
N ASN A 84 2.99 0.39 13.81
CA ASN A 84 4.09 0.28 14.76
C ASN A 84 4.03 -1.04 15.56
N HIS A 85 2.82 -1.47 15.95
CA HIS A 85 2.63 -2.76 16.61
C HIS A 85 3.00 -3.93 15.68
N GLY A 86 2.53 -3.90 14.43
CA GLY A 86 2.87 -4.89 13.42
C GLY A 86 4.37 -4.96 13.12
N ASP A 87 5.05 -3.81 13.05
CA ASP A 87 6.50 -3.73 12.91
C ASP A 87 7.26 -4.36 14.10
N ALA A 88 6.78 -4.14 15.32
CA ALA A 88 7.38 -4.75 16.51
C ALA A 88 7.20 -6.28 16.55
N CYS A 89 6.18 -6.79 15.87
CA CYS A 89 5.94 -8.24 15.71
C CYS A 89 6.72 -8.85 14.54
N ALA A 90 7.26 -8.03 13.64
CA ALA A 90 7.94 -8.50 12.43
C ALA A 90 9.34 -9.03 12.74
N GLY A 91 9.69 -10.16 12.11
CA GLY A 91 11.05 -10.69 12.09
C GLY A 91 11.98 -9.94 11.11
N PRO A 92 13.22 -10.39 10.92
CA PRO A 92 14.13 -9.87 9.91
C PRO A 92 13.59 -10.09 8.49
N GLY A 93 14.12 -9.34 7.51
CA GLY A 93 13.79 -9.49 6.10
C GLY A 93 12.89 -8.38 5.55
N VAL A 94 12.13 -8.71 4.50
CA VAL A 94 11.25 -7.78 3.81
C VAL A 94 10.01 -7.47 4.65
N ARG A 95 9.61 -6.19 4.69
CA ARG A 95 8.31 -5.76 5.22
C ARG A 95 7.42 -5.27 4.08
N LEU A 96 6.24 -5.86 3.97
CA LEU A 96 5.17 -5.43 3.06
C LEU A 96 4.02 -4.88 3.90
N TYR A 97 3.69 -3.62 3.70
CA TYR A 97 2.56 -2.94 4.33
C TYR A 97 1.36 -3.03 3.39
N LEU A 98 0.23 -3.52 3.88
CA LEU A 98 -0.94 -3.86 3.07
C LEU A 98 -2.20 -3.36 3.76
N ASP A 99 -2.98 -2.51 3.10
CA ASP A 99 -4.30 -2.12 3.58
C ASP A 99 -5.32 -3.27 3.37
N ALA A 100 -6.30 -3.40 4.26
CA ALA A 100 -7.21 -4.53 4.33
C ALA A 100 -8.20 -4.64 3.17
N ASP A 101 -8.33 -3.59 2.36
CA ASP A 101 -9.22 -3.50 1.21
C ASP A 101 -8.51 -3.75 -0.15
N ILE A 102 -7.21 -4.04 -0.13
CA ILE A 102 -6.39 -4.27 -1.32
C ILE A 102 -6.50 -5.71 -1.80
N ARG A 103 -6.53 -5.88 -3.13
CA ARG A 103 -6.48 -7.18 -3.79
C ARG A 103 -5.21 -7.30 -4.64
N MET A 104 -4.28 -8.12 -4.19
CA MET A 104 -3.00 -8.33 -4.86
C MET A 104 -3.16 -9.22 -6.10
N GLY A 105 -2.53 -8.85 -7.22
CA GLY A 105 -2.36 -9.77 -8.35
C GLY A 105 -1.47 -10.97 -7.98
N PRO A 106 -1.66 -12.14 -8.59
CA PRO A 106 -1.11 -13.40 -8.09
C PRO A 106 0.42 -13.51 -8.09
N ARG A 107 1.13 -12.68 -8.87
CA ARG A 107 2.60 -12.67 -8.98
C ARG A 107 3.25 -11.46 -8.34
N LEU A 108 2.47 -10.66 -7.60
CA LEU A 108 2.96 -9.41 -7.05
C LEU A 108 3.99 -9.64 -5.95
N LEU A 109 3.74 -10.58 -5.04
CA LEU A 109 4.66 -10.84 -3.94
C LEU A 109 6.00 -11.39 -4.45
N SER A 110 6.00 -12.35 -5.36
CA SER A 110 7.24 -12.89 -5.95
C SER A 110 8.03 -11.82 -6.72
N GLY A 111 7.32 -10.92 -7.42
CA GLY A 111 7.92 -9.78 -8.10
C GLY A 111 8.59 -8.80 -7.13
N ILE A 112 7.89 -8.44 -6.04
CA ILE A 112 8.42 -7.58 -4.97
C ILE A 112 9.65 -8.21 -4.31
N MET A 113 9.56 -9.48 -3.92
CA MET A 113 10.66 -10.19 -3.27
C MET A 113 11.92 -10.21 -4.14
N ARG A 114 11.79 -10.48 -5.44
CA ARG A 114 12.91 -10.46 -6.40
C ARG A 114 13.59 -9.10 -6.47
N VAL A 115 12.83 -8.01 -6.43
CA VAL A 115 13.37 -6.65 -6.48
C VAL A 115 14.05 -6.28 -5.16
N LEU A 116 13.52 -6.74 -4.03
CA LEU A 116 14.01 -6.37 -2.70
C LEU A 116 15.12 -7.30 -2.16
N ASP A 117 15.43 -8.39 -2.85
CA ASP A 117 16.50 -9.35 -2.46
C ASP A 117 17.88 -8.80 -2.80
N VAL A 118 18.24 -7.69 -2.17
CA VAL A 118 19.53 -7.00 -2.31
C VAL A 118 19.90 -6.31 -0.99
N PRO A 119 21.21 -6.15 -0.70
CA PRO A 119 21.65 -5.55 0.56
C PRO A 119 21.44 -4.02 0.64
N ARG A 120 21.34 -3.33 -0.50
CA ARG A 120 21.11 -1.87 -0.53
C ARG A 120 19.63 -1.52 -0.29
N PRO A 121 19.34 -0.36 0.34
CA PRO A 121 17.95 0.05 0.59
C PRO A 121 17.11 0.13 -0.67
N ARG A 122 15.93 -0.49 -0.65
CA ARG A 122 14.93 -0.43 -1.73
C ARG A 122 13.53 -0.33 -1.20
N TYR A 123 12.71 0.38 -1.97
CA TYR A 123 11.27 0.50 -1.84
C TYR A 123 10.60 -0.07 -3.10
N ALA A 124 9.58 -0.89 -2.94
CA ALA A 124 8.88 -1.50 -4.07
C ALA A 124 7.37 -1.47 -3.87
N GLY A 125 6.64 -1.49 -4.97
CA GLY A 125 5.19 -1.65 -5.00
C GLY A 125 4.74 -2.14 -6.37
N GLY A 126 3.47 -2.55 -6.44
CA GLY A 126 2.85 -2.99 -7.68
C GLY A 126 2.27 -1.84 -8.50
N ARG A 127 1.77 -2.18 -9.69
CA ARG A 127 1.01 -1.27 -10.53
C ARG A 127 -0.41 -1.09 -9.97
N LEU A 128 -0.70 0.11 -9.48
CA LEU A 128 -2.02 0.43 -8.94
C LEU A 128 -3.07 0.42 -10.06
N VAL A 129 -4.14 -0.34 -9.86
CA VAL A 129 -5.34 -0.35 -10.69
C VAL A 129 -6.53 0.00 -9.81
N VAL A 130 -7.30 0.99 -10.22
CA VAL A 130 -8.53 1.34 -9.48
C VAL A 130 -9.59 0.28 -9.77
N ALA A 131 -10.13 -0.31 -8.70
CA ALA A 131 -11.22 -1.25 -8.80
C ALA A 131 -12.44 -0.63 -9.52
N PRO A 132 -13.26 -1.42 -10.24
CA PRO A 132 -14.41 -0.89 -10.97
C PRO A 132 -15.38 -0.13 -10.07
N ALA A 133 -15.53 1.17 -10.31
CA ALA A 133 -16.45 2.02 -9.57
C ALA A 133 -17.87 1.96 -10.14
N ARG A 134 -18.89 2.08 -9.27
CA ARG A 134 -20.29 2.03 -9.66
C ARG A 134 -20.80 3.37 -10.18
N SER A 135 -20.42 4.48 -9.55
CA SER A 135 -20.86 5.81 -9.98
C SER A 135 -20.12 6.31 -11.21
N ALA A 136 -20.79 7.04 -12.09
CA ALA A 136 -20.20 7.62 -13.29
C ALA A 136 -19.06 8.61 -12.95
N VAL A 137 -19.24 9.37 -11.86
CA VAL A 137 -18.23 10.34 -11.39
C VAL A 137 -16.98 9.62 -10.91
N SER A 138 -17.10 8.56 -10.09
CA SER A 138 -15.93 7.79 -9.63
C SER A 138 -15.22 7.10 -10.78
N ARG A 139 -15.97 6.58 -11.79
CA ARG A 139 -15.35 6.02 -13.01
C ARG A 139 -14.59 7.06 -13.81
N ALA A 140 -15.16 8.26 -13.98
CA ALA A 140 -14.50 9.35 -14.70
C ALA A 140 -13.22 9.81 -13.98
N TYR A 141 -13.31 10.02 -12.65
CA TYR A 141 -12.15 10.32 -11.81
C TYR A 141 -11.06 9.24 -11.94
N ALA A 142 -11.41 7.96 -11.77
CA ALA A 142 -10.48 6.84 -11.84
C ALA A 142 -9.72 6.80 -13.17
N ARG A 143 -10.44 6.96 -14.30
CA ARG A 143 -9.83 7.00 -15.64
C ARG A 143 -8.82 8.11 -15.81
N PHE A 144 -9.12 9.31 -15.30
CA PHE A 144 -8.23 10.47 -15.39
C PHE A 144 -7.04 10.32 -14.43
N TRP A 145 -7.30 9.99 -13.17
CA TRP A 145 -6.29 9.88 -12.12
C TRP A 145 -5.22 8.84 -12.44
N GLN A 146 -5.60 7.68 -12.97
CA GLN A 146 -4.65 6.62 -13.37
C GLN A 146 -3.72 7.04 -14.52
N LYS A 147 -4.07 8.07 -15.30
CA LYS A 147 -3.21 8.60 -16.37
C LYS A 147 -2.16 9.60 -15.88
N LEU A 148 -2.30 10.10 -14.66
CA LEU A 148 -1.33 11.02 -14.10
C LEU A 148 0.03 10.32 -13.91
N PRO A 149 1.17 10.97 -14.25
CA PRO A 149 2.49 10.36 -14.22
C PRO A 149 2.83 9.71 -12.88
N PHE A 150 2.43 10.33 -11.78
CA PHE A 150 2.62 9.80 -10.44
C PHE A 150 1.99 8.41 -10.23
N VAL A 151 0.82 8.16 -10.83
CA VAL A 151 0.11 6.89 -10.72
C VAL A 151 0.56 5.91 -11.80
N ALA A 152 0.68 6.39 -13.03
CA ALA A 152 0.97 5.55 -14.20
C ALA A 152 2.40 4.98 -14.19
N GLN A 153 3.37 5.73 -13.65
CA GLN A 153 4.80 5.41 -13.75
C GLN A 153 5.48 5.35 -12.37
N GLY A 154 4.81 5.81 -11.32
CA GLY A 154 5.36 5.90 -9.98
C GLY A 154 5.01 4.71 -9.09
N VAL A 155 5.82 4.49 -8.07
CA VAL A 155 5.44 3.62 -6.94
C VAL A 155 4.70 4.49 -5.94
N THR A 156 3.37 4.49 -6.02
CA THR A 156 2.53 5.39 -5.20
C THR A 156 2.60 5.07 -3.71
N GLY A 157 2.64 3.78 -3.37
CA GLY A 157 2.52 3.28 -2.01
C GLY A 157 1.09 3.26 -1.47
N ALA A 158 0.12 3.76 -2.24
CA ALA A 158 -1.28 3.80 -1.82
C ALA A 158 -1.83 2.38 -1.59
N GLY A 159 -2.10 2.05 -0.33
CA GLY A 159 -2.63 0.77 0.12
C GLY A 159 -1.64 -0.41 0.08
N LEU A 160 -0.52 -0.31 -0.67
CA LEU A 160 0.50 -1.36 -0.72
C LEU A 160 1.88 -0.79 -1.02
N PHE A 161 2.84 -1.10 -0.17
CA PHE A 161 4.27 -0.92 -0.43
C PHE A 161 5.12 -1.91 0.37
N ALA A 162 6.32 -2.13 -0.10
CA ALA A 162 7.28 -2.99 0.59
C ALA A 162 8.68 -2.38 0.61
N VAL A 163 9.45 -2.74 1.63
CA VAL A 163 10.85 -2.34 1.80
C VAL A 163 11.68 -3.53 2.26
N ASN A 164 12.93 -3.59 1.84
CA ASN A 164 13.87 -4.55 2.41
C ASN A 164 14.36 -4.08 3.79
N GLU A 165 15.08 -4.93 4.48
CA GLU A 165 15.59 -4.66 5.83
C GLU A 165 16.41 -3.38 5.91
N ALA A 166 17.33 -3.18 4.98
CA ALA A 166 18.16 -1.98 4.89
C ALA A 166 17.31 -0.72 4.62
N GLY A 167 16.24 -0.84 3.84
CA GLY A 167 15.27 0.23 3.60
C GLY A 167 14.47 0.56 4.85
N ARG A 168 13.98 -0.47 5.56
CA ARG A 168 13.21 -0.28 6.80
C ARG A 168 14.03 0.38 7.90
N ALA A 169 15.32 0.14 7.95
CA ALA A 169 16.24 0.73 8.93
C ALA A 169 16.37 2.27 8.81
N ARG A 170 15.82 2.90 7.74
CA ARG A 170 15.91 4.36 7.54
C ARG A 170 15.03 5.20 8.47
N TRP A 171 14.07 4.56 9.14
CA TRP A 171 13.23 5.24 10.14
C TRP A 171 12.96 4.32 11.34
N GLY A 172 12.68 4.93 12.48
CA GLY A 172 12.26 4.23 13.70
C GLY A 172 10.78 3.84 13.66
N ALA A 173 10.00 4.26 14.65
CA ALA A 173 8.55 4.15 14.60
C ALA A 173 7.95 5.09 13.54
N PHE A 174 6.83 4.67 12.93
CA PHE A 174 6.04 5.59 12.10
C PHE A 174 5.56 6.76 12.95
N PRO A 175 5.80 7.99 12.50
CA PRO A 175 5.30 9.19 13.19
C PRO A 175 3.77 9.29 13.05
N GLN A 176 3.14 10.03 13.95
CA GLN A 176 1.70 10.32 13.88
C GLN A 176 1.44 11.29 12.72
N VAL A 177 1.17 10.74 11.54
CA VAL A 177 0.92 11.47 10.30
C VAL A 177 -0.29 10.91 9.56
N ILE A 178 -0.89 11.73 8.69
CA ILE A 178 -2.04 11.33 7.88
C ILE A 178 -1.62 10.35 6.76
N SER A 179 -0.46 10.60 6.14
CA SER A 179 0.03 9.83 4.97
C SER A 179 1.30 9.04 5.32
N ASP A 180 1.09 7.88 5.96
CA ASP A 180 2.16 6.93 6.30
C ASP A 180 2.92 6.42 5.07
N ASP A 181 2.21 6.16 3.98
CA ASP A 181 2.75 5.76 2.69
C ASP A 181 3.69 6.82 2.08
N THR A 182 3.28 8.08 2.12
CA THR A 182 4.09 9.21 1.64
C THR A 182 5.32 9.39 2.52
N PHE A 183 5.19 9.31 3.85
CA PHE A 183 6.32 9.35 4.76
C PHE A 183 7.34 8.25 4.44
N ALA A 184 6.90 7.00 4.33
CA ALA A 184 7.76 5.86 4.02
C ALA A 184 8.42 5.99 2.65
N ARG A 185 7.66 6.35 1.61
CA ARG A 185 8.15 6.49 0.24
C ARG A 185 9.22 7.58 0.11
N LEU A 186 9.08 8.69 0.82
CA LEU A 186 10.03 9.80 0.79
C LEU A 186 11.33 9.51 1.55
N GLN A 187 11.45 8.40 2.28
CA GLN A 187 12.73 7.93 2.80
C GLN A 187 13.68 7.44 1.70
N PHE A 188 13.20 7.25 0.48
CA PHE A 188 13.95 6.71 -0.67
C PHE A 188 14.09 7.75 -1.78
N ALA A 189 15.25 7.76 -2.45
CA ALA A 189 15.44 8.48 -3.69
C ALA A 189 14.65 7.81 -4.84
N GLN A 190 14.51 8.48 -5.99
CA GLN A 190 13.72 7.93 -7.11
C GLN A 190 14.28 6.62 -7.66
N ASP A 191 15.60 6.51 -7.76
CA ASP A 191 16.33 5.34 -8.24
C ASP A 191 16.34 4.17 -7.24
N GLU A 192 15.85 4.38 -6.04
CA GLU A 192 15.64 3.36 -5.01
C GLU A 192 14.20 2.84 -4.95
N ARG A 193 13.29 3.39 -5.79
CA ARG A 193 11.87 3.02 -5.86
C ARG A 193 11.62 2.19 -7.11
N PHE A 194 11.07 0.99 -6.94
CA PHE A 194 10.89 0.01 -8.00
C PHE A 194 9.42 -0.34 -8.19
N LEU A 195 8.89 -0.06 -9.38
CA LEU A 195 7.57 -0.50 -9.79
C LEU A 195 7.66 -1.94 -10.33
N VAL A 196 6.94 -2.86 -9.69
CA VAL A 196 6.73 -4.21 -10.18
C VAL A 196 5.56 -4.17 -11.14
N ASP A 197 5.75 -4.66 -12.37
CA ASP A 197 4.68 -4.70 -13.38
C ASP A 197 3.72 -5.88 -13.13
N GLU A 198 3.11 -5.85 -11.97
CA GLU A 198 2.02 -6.74 -11.59
C GLU A 198 0.97 -5.89 -10.87
N PRO A 199 -0.33 -6.04 -11.21
CA PRO A 199 -1.36 -5.17 -10.67
C PRO A 199 -1.71 -5.50 -9.22
N TYR A 200 -2.21 -4.48 -8.52
CA TYR A 200 -3.09 -4.65 -7.38
C TYR A 200 -4.30 -3.73 -7.54
N GLU A 201 -5.45 -4.21 -7.10
CA GLU A 201 -6.68 -3.42 -7.12
C GLU A 201 -6.79 -2.58 -5.85
N TRP A 202 -7.03 -1.29 -6.04
CA TRP A 202 -7.25 -0.30 -5.00
C TRP A 202 -8.69 0.21 -5.08
N PRO A 203 -9.52 0.08 -4.04
CA PRO A 203 -10.90 0.53 -4.06
C PRO A 203 -10.98 2.06 -4.01
N LEU A 204 -11.97 2.60 -4.70
CA LEU A 204 -12.23 4.03 -4.74
C LEU A 204 -13.58 4.33 -4.07
N VAL A 205 -13.64 5.43 -3.32
CA VAL A 205 -14.90 5.92 -2.75
C VAL A 205 -15.87 6.35 -3.85
N GLU A 206 -17.17 6.21 -3.58
CA GLU A 206 -18.23 6.45 -4.56
C GLU A 206 -18.83 7.85 -4.43
N GLY A 207 -18.88 8.57 -5.58
CA GLY A 207 -19.49 9.88 -5.72
C GLY A 207 -18.56 11.07 -5.44
N PHE A 208 -18.94 12.25 -5.92
CA PHE A 208 -18.10 13.46 -5.91
C PHE A 208 -17.72 13.92 -4.50
N GLY A 209 -18.69 14.01 -3.58
CA GLY A 209 -18.45 14.49 -2.22
C GLY A 209 -17.43 13.65 -1.44
N PRO A 210 -17.54 12.30 -1.41
CA PRO A 210 -16.50 11.43 -0.85
C PRO A 210 -15.13 11.57 -1.54
N LEU A 211 -15.08 11.71 -2.87
CA LEU A 211 -13.82 11.93 -3.60
C LEU A 211 -13.13 13.22 -3.15
N VAL A 212 -13.87 14.33 -3.03
CA VAL A 212 -13.33 15.61 -2.54
C VAL A 212 -12.78 15.46 -1.11
N ARG A 213 -13.49 14.74 -0.22
CA ARG A 213 -12.99 14.51 1.16
C ARG A 213 -11.69 13.72 1.19
N VAL A 214 -11.60 12.66 0.38
CA VAL A 214 -10.38 11.83 0.30
C VAL A 214 -9.23 12.65 -0.27
N ARG A 215 -9.44 13.42 -1.36
CA ARG A 215 -8.40 14.29 -1.93
C ARG A 215 -7.90 15.32 -0.93
N ARG A 216 -8.80 16.03 -0.25
CA ARG A 216 -8.41 17.00 0.79
C ARG A 216 -7.60 16.36 1.91
N ARG A 217 -7.96 15.13 2.33
CA ARG A 217 -7.19 14.39 3.33
C ARG A 217 -5.80 14.04 2.81
N GLN A 218 -5.69 13.57 1.55
CA GLN A 218 -4.40 13.26 0.93
C GLN A 218 -3.51 14.51 0.80
N ASP A 219 -4.08 15.62 0.34
CA ASP A 219 -3.34 16.89 0.19
C ASP A 219 -2.90 17.43 1.56
N ALA A 220 -3.77 17.34 2.59
CA ALA A 220 -3.41 17.69 3.97
C ALA A 220 -2.26 16.82 4.50
N GLY A 221 -2.27 15.50 4.20
CA GLY A 221 -1.19 14.60 4.60
C GLY A 221 0.13 14.93 3.92
N VAL A 222 0.12 15.27 2.63
CA VAL A 222 1.34 15.72 1.92
C VAL A 222 1.87 17.03 2.49
N ALA A 223 0.98 18.00 2.78
CA ALA A 223 1.37 19.27 3.41
C ALA A 223 1.91 19.07 4.84
N GLU A 224 1.33 18.15 5.59
CA GLU A 224 1.80 17.78 6.93
C GLU A 224 3.22 17.20 6.89
N ILE A 225 3.50 16.27 5.97
CA ILE A 225 4.85 15.72 5.78
C ILE A 225 5.85 16.82 5.41
N ALA A 226 5.49 17.74 4.50
CA ALA A 226 6.37 18.83 4.12
C ALA A 226 6.69 19.78 5.29
N ARG A 227 5.74 19.98 6.20
CA ARG A 227 5.92 20.81 7.40
C ARG A 227 6.75 20.12 8.48
N LEU A 228 6.48 18.83 8.75
CA LEU A 228 7.13 18.08 9.83
C LEU A 228 8.52 17.56 9.46
N PHE A 229 8.72 17.27 8.17
CA PHE A 229 9.94 16.66 7.63
C PHE A 229 10.40 17.43 6.38
N PRO A 230 10.88 18.68 6.52
CA PRO A 230 11.21 19.55 5.36
C PRO A 230 12.29 18.99 4.43
N ASP A 231 13.11 18.06 4.89
CA ASP A 231 14.17 17.43 4.11
C ASP A 231 13.67 16.26 3.21
N LEU A 232 12.43 15.81 3.40
CA LEU A 232 11.87 14.70 2.62
C LEU A 232 11.29 15.10 1.25
N PRO A 233 10.54 16.23 1.09
CA PRO A 233 9.91 16.61 -0.18
C PRO A 233 10.85 16.68 -1.40
N PRO A 234 12.11 17.12 -1.31
CA PRO A 234 13.05 17.11 -2.42
C PRO A 234 13.24 15.73 -3.05
N ARG A 235 13.04 14.65 -2.28
CA ARG A 235 13.13 13.27 -2.75
C ARG A 235 11.92 12.81 -3.57
N GLN A 236 10.84 13.63 -3.64
CA GLN A 236 9.65 13.33 -4.43
C GLN A 236 9.96 13.12 -5.92
N GLY A 237 10.90 13.91 -6.46
CA GLY A 237 11.20 13.97 -7.88
C GLY A 237 10.13 14.71 -8.70
N HIS A 238 10.31 14.77 -10.03
CA HIS A 238 9.38 15.43 -10.95
C HIS A 238 8.17 14.54 -11.26
N VAL A 239 7.19 14.50 -10.37
CA VAL A 239 6.00 13.65 -10.50
C VAL A 239 4.73 14.44 -10.86
N ARG A 240 4.83 15.77 -10.92
CA ARG A 240 3.70 16.63 -11.31
C ARG A 240 3.69 16.80 -12.83
N PRO A 241 2.54 16.58 -13.49
CA PRO A 241 2.44 16.87 -14.92
C PRO A 241 2.69 18.35 -15.19
N GLY A 242 3.46 18.65 -16.22
CA GLY A 242 3.60 20.03 -16.71
C GLY A 242 2.26 20.55 -17.23
N ARG A 243 2.13 21.91 -17.35
CA ARG A 243 0.88 22.53 -17.83
C ARG A 243 0.43 21.99 -19.19
N ALA A 244 1.35 21.79 -20.14
CA ALA A 244 1.06 21.24 -21.46
C ALA A 244 0.58 19.79 -21.41
N GLU A 245 1.19 18.97 -20.55
CA GLU A 245 0.77 17.59 -20.34
C GLU A 245 -0.61 17.51 -19.68
N LEU A 246 -0.86 18.34 -18.67
CA LEU A 246 -2.17 18.43 -18.02
C LEU A 246 -3.25 18.88 -19.00
N ALA A 247 -2.97 19.87 -19.84
CA ALA A 247 -3.89 20.33 -20.88
C ALA A 247 -4.18 19.23 -21.90
N ARG A 248 -3.18 18.45 -22.31
CA ARG A 248 -3.35 17.30 -23.21
C ARG A 248 -4.22 16.21 -22.56
N LEU A 249 -3.98 15.86 -21.30
CA LEU A 249 -4.77 14.89 -20.56
C LEU A 249 -6.22 15.36 -20.38
N ALA A 250 -6.43 16.64 -20.07
CA ALA A 250 -7.77 17.26 -19.95
C ALA A 250 -8.52 17.25 -21.29
N ALA A 251 -7.86 17.55 -22.38
CA ALA A 251 -8.45 17.50 -23.73
C ALA A 251 -8.81 16.06 -24.15
N ALA A 252 -8.01 15.07 -23.74
CA ALA A 252 -8.25 13.66 -24.04
C ALA A 252 -9.36 13.02 -23.19
N ASP A 253 -9.66 13.58 -22.01
CA ASP A 253 -10.71 13.07 -21.12
C ASP A 253 -11.37 14.24 -20.32
N PRO A 254 -12.16 15.11 -21.00
CA PRO A 254 -12.79 16.25 -20.34
C PRO A 254 -13.70 15.86 -19.16
N PRO A 255 -14.53 14.78 -19.23
CA PRO A 255 -15.32 14.34 -18.08
C PRO A 255 -14.46 13.86 -16.91
N GLY A 256 -13.35 13.17 -17.18
CA GLY A 256 -12.40 12.74 -16.17
C GLY A 256 -11.70 13.92 -15.48
N PHE A 257 -11.27 14.90 -16.27
CA PHE A 257 -10.69 16.14 -15.74
C PHE A 257 -11.69 16.92 -14.87
N ALA A 258 -12.93 17.06 -15.30
CA ALA A 258 -13.98 17.73 -14.53
C ALA A 258 -14.34 16.99 -13.22
N ALA A 259 -14.16 15.68 -13.17
CA ALA A 259 -14.37 14.86 -11.97
C ALA A 259 -13.15 14.86 -11.02
N TYR A 260 -12.01 15.37 -11.46
CA TYR A 260 -10.77 15.44 -10.67
C TYR A 260 -10.77 16.73 -9.85
N PRO A 261 -10.94 16.67 -8.50
CA PRO A 261 -11.07 17.83 -7.63
C PRO A 261 -9.73 18.50 -7.32
#